data_4c926f4932e36994cb0bd821c0893bd5
#
_entry.id   4c926f4932e36994cb0bd821c0893bd5
#
_cell.length_a   1.000
_cell.length_b   1.000
_cell.length_c   1.000
_cell.angle_alpha   90.00
_cell.angle_beta   90.00
_cell.angle_gamma   90.00
#
_symmetry.space_group_name_H-M   'P 1'
#
loop_
_entity.id
_entity.type
_entity.pdbx_description
1 polymer ?
#
loop_
_entity_poly.entity_id
_entity_poly.type
_entity_poly.pdbx_seq_one_letter_code
_entity_poly.pdbx_strand_id
1 'polypeptide(L)'
;MKTNKKNYFIYITYFILFILFFTNAETSEKKKFLSLKNNEVNLRQGPSFDYPIKLIYKKKYLPVAIIDRSETWRKIIDFENNSGWIHISQLTKKKSGINIKNNSIVYKNPTIYSKPIAKLESGRLVLIKKCKPKWCKIKTGGYVGWILKNALWGKV
;
A
#
# COMPACT_ATOMS: atom_id res chain seq x y z
N MET A 1 -24.09 -40.96 -43.11
CA MET A 1 -22.97 -40.01 -42.80
C MET A 1 -22.40 -40.41 -41.46
N LYS A 2 -21.23 -41.10 -41.39
CA LYS A 2 -20.57 -41.45 -40.13
C LYS A 2 -19.70 -40.26 -39.71
N THR A 3 -20.15 -39.47 -38.75
CA THR A 3 -19.34 -38.40 -38.15
C THR A 3 -18.19 -39.01 -37.34
N ASN A 4 -16.99 -38.57 -37.67
CA ASN A 4 -15.72 -39.13 -37.19
C ASN A 4 -15.52 -38.71 -35.72
N LYS A 5 -16.05 -39.52 -34.76
CA LYS A 5 -15.96 -39.29 -33.31
C LYS A 5 -14.49 -39.08 -32.82
N LYS A 6 -13.51 -39.62 -33.55
CA LYS A 6 -12.08 -39.52 -33.20
C LYS A 6 -11.55 -38.09 -33.31
N ASN A 7 -12.02 -37.30 -34.30
CA ASN A 7 -11.55 -35.92 -34.48
C ASN A 7 -12.16 -34.98 -33.41
N TYR A 8 -13.37 -35.26 -32.93
CA TYR A 8 -14.04 -34.44 -31.92
C TYR A 8 -13.30 -34.52 -30.55
N PHE A 9 -12.77 -35.68 -30.19
CA PHE A 9 -11.98 -35.86 -28.96
C PHE A 9 -10.66 -35.08 -29.02
N ILE A 10 -10.02 -35.00 -30.18
CA ILE A 10 -8.78 -34.26 -30.38
C ILE A 10 -9.01 -32.75 -30.20
N TYR A 11 -10.09 -32.20 -30.75
CA TYR A 11 -10.42 -30.78 -30.58
C TYR A 11 -10.78 -30.44 -29.13
N ILE A 12 -11.47 -31.32 -28.41
CA ILE A 12 -11.81 -31.13 -26.99
C ILE A 12 -10.53 -31.11 -26.14
N THR A 13 -9.56 -32.01 -26.39
CA THR A 13 -8.30 -32.03 -25.65
C THR A 13 -7.47 -30.77 -25.91
N TYR A 14 -7.38 -30.29 -27.14
CA TYR A 14 -6.72 -29.00 -27.44
C TYR A 14 -7.42 -27.81 -26.82
N PHE A 15 -8.75 -27.79 -26.77
CA PHE A 15 -9.54 -26.74 -26.13
C PHE A 15 -9.33 -26.71 -24.60
N ILE A 16 -9.28 -27.87 -23.97
CA ILE A 16 -8.98 -27.99 -22.53
C ILE A 16 -7.55 -27.57 -22.21
N LEU A 17 -6.57 -27.98 -23.05
CA LEU A 17 -5.18 -27.50 -22.92
C LEU A 17 -5.07 -25.98 -23.07
N PHE A 18 -5.80 -25.39 -24.02
CA PHE A 18 -5.81 -23.94 -24.25
C PHE A 18 -6.37 -23.16 -23.05
N ILE A 19 -7.42 -23.67 -22.38
CA ILE A 19 -7.99 -23.05 -21.18
C ILE A 19 -7.02 -23.09 -20.01
N LEU A 20 -6.21 -24.14 -19.86
CA LEU A 20 -5.23 -24.27 -18.77
C LEU A 20 -4.06 -23.27 -18.86
N PHE A 21 -3.78 -22.72 -20.05
CA PHE A 21 -2.74 -21.70 -20.24
C PHE A 21 -3.15 -20.29 -19.79
N PHE A 22 -4.43 -20.01 -19.57
CA PHE A 22 -4.92 -18.65 -19.23
C PHE A 22 -5.22 -18.42 -17.75
N THR A 23 -5.01 -19.41 -16.87
CA THR A 23 -5.16 -19.21 -15.43
C THR A 23 -3.86 -18.68 -14.79
N ASN A 24 -3.36 -17.52 -15.26
CA ASN A 24 -2.43 -16.72 -14.47
C ASN A 24 -3.24 -16.04 -13.37
N ALA A 25 -3.42 -16.72 -12.25
CA ALA A 25 -3.92 -16.12 -11.04
C ALA A 25 -2.84 -15.14 -10.52
N GLU A 26 -3.00 -13.84 -10.81
CA GLU A 26 -2.24 -12.81 -10.11
C GLU A 26 -2.61 -12.89 -8.62
N THR A 27 -1.78 -13.58 -7.87
CA THR A 27 -1.81 -13.49 -6.40
C THR A 27 -1.44 -12.06 -6.04
N SER A 28 -2.43 -11.26 -5.66
CA SER A 28 -2.23 -9.93 -5.11
C SER A 28 -1.43 -10.05 -3.80
N GLU A 29 -0.12 -10.01 -3.91
CA GLU A 29 0.76 -10.05 -2.76
C GLU A 29 0.47 -8.84 -1.87
N LYS A 30 0.05 -9.09 -0.64
CA LYS A 30 -0.32 -8.04 0.31
C LYS A 30 0.90 -7.16 0.61
N LYS A 31 0.94 -5.97 0.04
CA LYS A 31 2.03 -5.02 0.21
C LYS A 31 2.39 -4.84 1.69
N LYS A 32 3.65 -5.06 2.03
CA LYS A 32 4.17 -4.84 3.38
C LYS A 32 4.53 -3.37 3.54
N PHE A 33 3.91 -2.71 4.50
CA PHE A 33 4.17 -1.30 4.80
C PHE A 33 5.03 -1.12 6.05
N LEU A 34 5.94 -0.14 5.99
CA LEU A 34 6.65 0.46 7.11
C LEU A 34 6.46 1.98 7.07
N SER A 35 6.98 2.69 8.07
CA SER A 35 6.95 4.16 8.10
C SER A 35 8.35 4.70 8.35
N LEU A 36 8.62 5.91 7.90
CA LEU A 36 9.89 6.58 8.17
C LEU A 36 10.03 6.86 9.68
N LYS A 37 11.22 6.56 10.24
CA LYS A 37 11.48 6.68 11.66
C LYS A 37 11.83 8.11 12.06
N ASN A 38 12.56 8.82 11.21
CA ASN A 38 13.13 10.14 11.47
C ASN A 38 12.44 11.24 10.67
N ASN A 39 12.68 12.49 11.02
CA ASN A 39 12.17 13.64 10.27
C ASN A 39 12.87 13.81 8.92
N GLU A 40 14.13 13.36 8.82
CA GLU A 40 14.89 13.36 7.58
C GLU A 40 15.37 11.93 7.29
N VAL A 41 15.11 11.44 6.07
CA VAL A 41 15.45 10.10 5.61
C VAL A 41 15.85 10.15 4.15
N ASN A 42 17.05 9.63 3.84
CA ASN A 42 17.57 9.56 2.49
C ASN A 42 17.03 8.34 1.75
N LEU A 43 16.44 8.57 0.58
CA LEU A 43 16.14 7.56 -0.42
C LEU A 43 17.31 7.49 -1.41
N ARG A 44 17.94 6.32 -1.55
CA ARG A 44 19.11 6.13 -2.40
C ARG A 44 18.78 5.34 -3.67
N GLN A 45 19.66 5.42 -4.66
CA GLN A 45 19.50 4.70 -5.92
C GLN A 45 19.75 3.19 -5.77
N GLY A 46 20.61 2.78 -4.81
CA GLY A 46 20.96 1.37 -4.56
C GLY A 46 21.12 1.05 -3.07
N PRO A 47 21.31 -0.25 -2.73
CA PRO A 47 21.34 -0.77 -1.37
C PRO A 47 22.73 -0.65 -0.70
N SER A 48 23.34 0.55 -0.73
CA SER A 48 24.57 0.89 -0.03
C SER A 48 24.60 2.38 0.30
N PHE A 49 25.44 2.79 1.27
CA PHE A 49 25.68 4.21 1.57
C PHE A 49 26.49 4.92 0.47
N ASP A 50 27.16 4.18 -0.40
CA ASP A 50 27.94 4.73 -1.53
C ASP A 50 27.04 5.16 -2.71
N TYR A 51 25.83 4.63 -2.78
CA TYR A 51 24.91 5.05 -3.83
C TYR A 51 24.38 6.48 -3.62
N PRO A 52 24.24 7.27 -4.71
CA PRO A 52 23.74 8.63 -4.63
C PRO A 52 22.36 8.73 -3.96
N ILE A 53 22.14 9.82 -3.25
CA ILE A 53 20.82 10.18 -2.72
C ILE A 53 19.94 10.65 -3.88
N LYS A 54 18.78 10.01 -4.04
CA LYS A 54 17.77 10.34 -5.05
C LYS A 54 16.77 11.38 -4.54
N LEU A 55 16.39 11.25 -3.26
CA LEU A 55 15.37 12.08 -2.62
C LEU A 55 15.63 12.11 -1.11
N ILE A 56 15.35 13.26 -0.48
CA ILE A 56 15.38 13.40 0.98
C ILE A 56 13.95 13.61 1.48
N TYR A 57 13.42 12.65 2.21
CA TYR A 57 12.13 12.80 2.88
C TYR A 57 12.28 13.64 4.13
N LYS A 58 11.43 14.66 4.30
CA LYS A 58 11.42 15.54 5.49
C LYS A 58 10.15 15.36 6.33
N LYS A 59 9.61 14.14 6.39
CA LYS A 59 8.35 13.88 7.10
C LYS A 59 8.38 12.56 7.87
N LYS A 60 8.51 12.65 9.20
CA LYS A 60 8.44 11.48 10.09
C LYS A 60 7.11 10.74 9.95
N TYR A 61 7.15 9.42 10.04
CA TYR A 61 6.03 8.51 9.91
C TYR A 61 5.36 8.50 8.53
N LEU A 62 5.99 9.03 7.47
CA LEU A 62 5.52 8.82 6.12
C LEU A 62 5.45 7.31 5.84
N PRO A 63 4.30 6.74 5.44
CA PRO A 63 4.22 5.32 5.09
C PRO A 63 4.96 5.07 3.77
N VAL A 64 5.59 3.89 3.69
CA VAL A 64 6.24 3.40 2.46
C VAL A 64 5.92 1.92 2.30
N ALA A 65 5.63 1.49 1.08
CA ALA A 65 5.46 0.08 0.76
C ALA A 65 6.81 -0.54 0.44
N ILE A 66 7.09 -1.72 0.99
CA ILE A 66 8.29 -2.49 0.69
C ILE A 66 8.01 -3.32 -0.56
N ILE A 67 8.85 -3.16 -1.57
CA ILE A 67 8.75 -3.88 -2.84
C ILE A 67 9.90 -4.86 -3.06
N ASP A 68 11.04 -4.66 -2.35
CA ASP A 68 12.20 -5.55 -2.42
C ASP A 68 13.07 -5.41 -1.16
N ARG A 69 14.04 -6.31 -0.97
CA ARG A 69 14.98 -6.30 0.15
C ARG A 69 16.37 -6.81 -0.27
N SER A 70 17.40 -6.17 0.26
CA SER A 70 18.79 -6.61 0.15
C SER A 70 19.44 -6.39 1.52
N GLU A 71 19.82 -7.46 2.21
CA GLU A 71 20.39 -7.42 3.56
C GLU A 71 19.65 -6.46 4.51
N THR A 72 20.31 -5.35 4.91
CA THR A 72 19.79 -4.31 5.80
C THR A 72 19.02 -3.21 5.04
N TRP A 73 18.90 -3.29 3.72
CA TRP A 73 18.23 -2.32 2.88
C TRP A 73 16.84 -2.77 2.46
N ARG A 74 15.95 -1.82 2.25
CA ARG A 74 14.59 -2.05 1.73
C ARG A 74 14.37 -1.16 0.53
N LYS A 75 14.03 -1.79 -0.61
CA LYS A 75 13.51 -1.05 -1.75
C LYS A 75 12.06 -0.69 -1.46
N ILE A 76 11.76 0.57 -1.54
CA ILE A 76 10.44 1.09 -1.20
C ILE A 76 9.79 1.77 -2.39
N ILE A 77 8.48 1.93 -2.30
CA ILE A 77 7.72 2.87 -3.11
C ILE A 77 6.82 3.69 -2.17
N ASP A 78 6.74 5.01 -2.39
CA ASP A 78 5.84 5.89 -1.67
C ASP A 78 4.48 6.09 -2.39
N PHE A 79 3.60 6.93 -1.85
CA PHE A 79 2.28 7.18 -2.42
C PHE A 79 2.31 8.06 -3.70
N GLU A 80 3.43 8.70 -4.00
CA GLU A 80 3.70 9.48 -5.22
C GLU A 80 4.49 8.67 -6.26
N ASN A 81 4.68 7.35 -6.02
CA ASN A 81 5.44 6.41 -6.85
C ASN A 81 6.95 6.67 -6.90
N ASN A 82 7.52 7.45 -5.96
CA ASN A 82 8.97 7.51 -5.82
C ASN A 82 9.48 6.18 -5.28
N SER A 83 10.48 5.59 -5.97
CA SER A 83 11.08 4.31 -5.58
C SER A 83 12.60 4.45 -5.41
N GLY A 84 13.15 3.68 -4.47
CA GLY A 84 14.57 3.61 -4.15
C GLY A 84 14.81 2.82 -2.87
N TRP A 85 16.02 2.92 -2.31
CA TRP A 85 16.49 2.13 -1.19
C TRP A 85 16.63 2.96 0.09
N ILE A 86 16.13 2.41 1.19
CA ILE A 86 16.26 2.97 2.54
C ILE A 86 16.85 1.90 3.46
N HIS A 87 17.83 2.28 4.30
CA HIS A 87 18.38 1.41 5.30
C HIS A 87 17.35 1.13 6.40
N ILE A 88 17.29 -0.10 6.92
CA ILE A 88 16.26 -0.54 7.87
C ILE A 88 16.24 0.27 9.18
N SER A 89 17.39 0.82 9.61
CA SER A 89 17.48 1.69 10.78
C SER A 89 16.65 2.97 10.68
N GLN A 90 16.35 3.41 9.45
CA GLN A 90 15.54 4.60 9.14
C GLN A 90 14.04 4.29 9.08
N LEU A 91 13.64 3.03 9.26
CA LEU A 91 12.27 2.56 9.17
C LEU A 91 11.72 2.14 10.54
N THR A 92 10.40 2.20 10.70
CA THR A 92 9.70 1.80 11.92
C THR A 92 8.40 1.06 11.58
N LYS A 93 7.95 0.21 12.51
CA LYS A 93 6.67 -0.49 12.44
C LYS A 93 5.46 0.39 12.82
N LYS A 94 5.68 1.67 13.15
CA LYS A 94 4.59 2.60 13.49
C LYS A 94 3.53 2.61 12.39
N LYS A 95 2.26 2.43 12.75
CA LYS A 95 1.16 2.41 11.79
C LYS A 95 0.79 3.83 11.38
N SER A 96 0.86 4.12 10.10
CA SER A 96 0.49 5.41 9.51
C SER A 96 -0.13 5.22 8.14
N GLY A 97 -0.78 6.25 7.63
CA GLY A 97 -1.34 6.30 6.29
C GLY A 97 -1.34 7.72 5.74
N ILE A 98 -1.45 7.82 4.43
CA ILE A 98 -1.74 9.07 3.71
C ILE A 98 -3.19 9.04 3.29
N ASN A 99 -3.92 10.12 3.56
CA ASN A 99 -5.23 10.31 2.97
C ASN A 99 -5.07 10.56 1.46
N ILE A 100 -5.67 9.70 0.63
CA ILE A 100 -5.55 9.79 -0.84
C ILE A 100 -6.79 10.38 -1.52
N LYS A 101 -7.81 10.76 -0.75
CA LYS A 101 -9.04 11.35 -1.26
C LYS A 101 -9.19 12.78 -0.77
N ASN A 102 -9.62 13.67 -1.65
CA ASN A 102 -10.01 15.01 -1.22
C ASN A 102 -11.28 14.96 -0.38
N ASN A 103 -11.38 15.91 0.55
CA ASN A 103 -12.57 16.12 1.40
C ASN A 103 -12.95 14.90 2.24
N SER A 104 -11.99 14.06 2.64
CA SER A 104 -12.27 12.93 3.54
C SER A 104 -12.69 13.41 4.91
N ILE A 105 -13.84 12.94 5.40
CA ILE A 105 -14.38 13.35 6.68
C ILE A 105 -13.90 12.42 7.79
N VAL A 106 -13.45 13.00 8.89
CA VAL A 106 -13.14 12.31 10.13
C VAL A 106 -14.34 12.45 11.08
N TYR A 107 -14.86 11.32 11.54
CA TYR A 107 -16.05 11.24 12.38
C TYR A 107 -15.71 10.90 13.84
N LYS A 108 -16.58 11.29 14.78
CA LYS A 108 -16.45 10.92 16.20
C LYS A 108 -16.55 9.39 16.41
N ASN A 109 -17.46 8.71 15.70
CA ASN A 109 -17.70 7.27 15.73
C ASN A 109 -17.57 6.64 14.33
N PRO A 110 -17.38 5.30 14.20
CA PRO A 110 -17.18 4.62 12.92
C PRO A 110 -18.51 4.43 12.15
N THR A 111 -19.17 5.52 11.83
CA THR A 111 -20.39 5.58 11.02
C THR A 111 -20.50 6.95 10.35
N ILE A 112 -21.07 6.99 9.14
CA ILE A 112 -21.30 8.23 8.38
C ILE A 112 -22.36 9.15 9.03
N TYR A 113 -23.19 8.62 9.90
CA TYR A 113 -24.21 9.36 10.64
C TYR A 113 -23.65 10.02 11.92
N SER A 114 -22.38 9.79 12.24
CA SER A 114 -21.74 10.37 13.42
C SER A 114 -21.32 11.82 13.15
N LYS A 115 -21.20 12.60 14.24
CA LYS A 115 -20.72 14.00 14.16
C LYS A 115 -19.37 14.08 13.43
N PRO A 116 -19.24 14.84 12.34
CA PRO A 116 -17.97 15.16 11.71
C PRO A 116 -17.13 16.04 12.64
N ILE A 117 -15.81 15.79 12.71
CA ILE A 117 -14.90 16.54 13.60
C ILE A 117 -13.75 17.19 12.84
N ALA A 118 -13.42 16.69 11.64
CA ALA A 118 -12.42 17.27 10.75
C ALA A 118 -12.66 16.83 9.31
N LYS A 119 -12.15 17.63 8.37
CA LYS A 119 -12.09 17.36 6.94
C LYS A 119 -10.63 17.30 6.53
N LEU A 120 -10.23 16.27 5.80
CA LEU A 120 -8.86 16.07 5.35
C LEU A 120 -8.75 16.20 3.84
N GLU A 121 -7.72 16.90 3.42
CA GLU A 121 -7.30 16.96 2.02
C GLU A 121 -6.41 15.76 1.67
N SER A 122 -6.26 15.50 0.38
CA SER A 122 -5.32 14.52 -0.12
C SER A 122 -3.88 14.85 0.31
N GLY A 123 -3.02 13.83 0.49
CA GLY A 123 -1.65 14.00 0.98
C GLY A 123 -1.51 14.16 2.50
N ARG A 124 -2.62 14.25 3.25
CA ARG A 124 -2.56 14.42 4.70
C ARG A 124 -2.09 13.15 5.40
N LEU A 125 -0.99 13.24 6.14
CA LEU A 125 -0.46 12.17 6.98
C LEU A 125 -1.36 11.95 8.21
N VAL A 126 -1.68 10.68 8.48
CA VAL A 126 -2.43 10.26 9.66
C VAL A 126 -1.71 9.14 10.40
N LEU A 127 -1.72 9.18 11.73
CA LEU A 127 -1.25 8.07 12.57
C LEU A 127 -2.45 7.15 12.86
N ILE A 128 -2.28 5.86 12.61
CA ILE A 128 -3.35 4.87 12.77
C ILE A 128 -3.27 4.27 14.17
N LYS A 129 -4.35 4.36 14.92
CA LYS A 129 -4.50 3.78 16.26
C LYS A 129 -5.01 2.35 16.19
N LYS A 130 -6.14 2.14 15.49
CA LYS A 130 -6.74 0.82 15.22
C LYS A 130 -7.65 0.89 14.01
N CYS A 131 -7.85 -0.26 13.35
CA CYS A 131 -8.81 -0.37 12.25
C CYS A 131 -9.85 -1.46 12.54
N LYS A 132 -11.05 -1.23 12.03
CA LYS A 132 -12.17 -2.16 11.83
C LYS A 132 -12.24 -2.48 10.32
N PRO A 133 -13.10 -3.38 9.86
CA PRO A 133 -13.17 -3.74 8.44
C PRO A 133 -13.28 -2.54 7.48
N LYS A 134 -14.15 -1.59 7.77
CA LYS A 134 -14.41 -0.40 6.91
C LYS A 134 -13.83 0.90 7.46
N TRP A 135 -13.37 0.97 8.71
CA TRP A 135 -13.01 2.20 9.41
C TRP A 135 -11.66 2.10 10.10
N CYS A 136 -10.88 3.19 10.10
CA CYS A 136 -9.68 3.32 10.92
C CYS A 136 -9.81 4.49 11.90
N LYS A 137 -9.48 4.27 13.18
CA LYS A 137 -9.30 5.34 14.16
C LYS A 137 -7.91 5.93 13.97
N ILE A 138 -7.86 7.22 13.68
CA ILE A 138 -6.65 7.95 13.36
C ILE A 138 -6.41 9.12 14.31
N LYS A 139 -5.15 9.62 14.30
CA LYS A 139 -4.75 10.91 14.88
C LYS A 139 -4.06 11.74 13.81
N THR A 140 -4.47 12.99 13.64
CA THR A 140 -3.87 13.96 12.73
C THR A 140 -4.14 15.39 13.21
N GLY A 141 -3.14 16.26 13.22
CA GLY A 141 -3.29 17.68 13.55
C GLY A 141 -4.03 17.97 14.85
N GLY A 142 -3.85 17.16 15.89
CA GLY A 142 -4.60 17.32 17.17
C GLY A 142 -5.96 16.59 17.22
N TYR A 143 -6.55 16.24 16.08
CA TYR A 143 -7.82 15.53 16.00
C TYR A 143 -7.64 14.01 16.14
N VAL A 144 -8.58 13.35 16.81
CA VAL A 144 -8.67 11.89 16.95
C VAL A 144 -10.08 11.45 16.60
N GLY A 145 -10.21 10.64 15.55
CA GLY A 145 -11.52 10.18 15.09
C GLY A 145 -11.43 9.03 14.11
N TRP A 146 -12.52 8.74 13.43
CA TRP A 146 -12.66 7.63 12.51
C TRP A 146 -12.80 8.11 11.07
N ILE A 147 -12.04 7.50 10.17
CA ILE A 147 -12.07 7.74 8.73
C ILE A 147 -12.33 6.43 8.01
N LEU A 148 -12.90 6.48 6.82
CA LEU A 148 -13.06 5.30 5.97
C LEU A 148 -11.69 4.75 5.56
N LYS A 149 -11.52 3.44 5.70
CA LYS A 149 -10.27 2.75 5.39
C LYS A 149 -9.82 2.93 3.94
N ASN A 150 -10.76 2.96 2.99
CA ASN A 150 -10.50 3.14 1.57
C ASN A 150 -10.04 4.57 1.17
N ALA A 151 -10.05 5.51 2.10
CA ALA A 151 -9.47 6.83 1.91
C ALA A 151 -7.97 6.88 2.26
N LEU A 152 -7.41 5.78 2.76
CA LEU A 152 -6.05 5.72 3.27
C LEU A 152 -5.17 4.79 2.42
N TRP A 153 -3.98 5.27 2.10
CA TRP A 153 -2.86 4.48 1.59
C TRP A 153 -1.83 4.29 2.71
N GLY A 154 -1.36 3.05 2.94
CA GLY A 154 -0.38 2.76 3.98
C GLY A 154 -0.71 1.49 4.76
N LYS A 155 -0.20 1.40 6.01
CA LYS A 155 -0.39 0.26 6.91
C LYS A 155 -1.75 0.33 7.62
N VAL A 156 -2.83 -0.01 6.91
CA VAL A 156 -4.23 0.06 7.33
C VAL A 156 -4.88 -1.32 7.51
#